data_85a12cbe740ab2d46ce844c26d948a32
#
_entry.id   85a12cbe740ab2d46ce844c26d948a32
#
_cell.length_a   1.000
_cell.length_b   1.000
_cell.length_c   1.000
_cell.angle_alpha   90.00
_cell.angle_beta   90.00
_cell.angle_gamma   90.00
#
_symmetry.space_group_name_H-M   'P 1'
#
loop_
_entity.id
_entity.type
_entity.pdbx_description
1 polymer ?
#
loop_
_entity_poly.entity_id
_entity_poly.type
_entity_poly.pdbx_seq_one_letter_code
_entity_poly.pdbx_strand_id
1 'polypeptide(L)'
;AAPAVFTFRLPTENRMKGKRLLSTEDKHALIASLGVEHYLCPDFEEIKAMTPEQFVLGIIRDCNARALLCGENFTFGAKAAGTPELLRKLCAPLGVEVVVVPMAQFEEKPVSSTRIRTALEGGDIPAANAMLGMPYAIRFEVQHGAGLGHTLGVPTINQLYPQGFQMPRSGIYITRTLVNGTWYPSATGLGSRPTVNDDATKVTCETFIPGFSGDLYGTDPVVEFHAYLSPSKKFDTLDGRDAGLHQQRRAARTGIFQVKEQGACPDGQAPCFFYALLVLL
;
A
#
# COMPACT_ATOMS: atom_id res chain seq x y z
N ALA A 1 -17.35 19.94 14.37
CA ALA A 1 -17.67 18.56 13.98
C ALA A 1 -16.36 17.75 13.94
N ALA A 2 -16.38 16.52 14.39
CA ALA A 2 -15.23 15.64 14.34
C ALA A 2 -15.08 15.05 12.91
N PRO A 3 -13.86 14.93 12.37
CA PRO A 3 -13.65 14.32 11.08
C PRO A 3 -13.87 12.80 11.15
N ALA A 4 -14.64 12.28 10.19
CA ALA A 4 -14.96 10.86 10.07
C ALA A 4 -14.69 10.34 8.65
N VAL A 5 -14.29 9.08 8.55
CA VAL A 5 -14.20 8.37 7.29
C VAL A 5 -15.21 7.24 7.30
N PHE A 6 -16.02 7.17 6.24
CA PHE A 6 -16.87 6.03 5.94
C PHE A 6 -16.22 5.20 4.83
N THR A 7 -15.99 3.94 5.10
CA THR A 7 -15.51 2.94 4.16
C THR A 7 -16.25 1.63 4.40
N PHE A 8 -15.93 0.57 3.69
CA PHE A 8 -16.53 -0.75 3.90
C PHE A 8 -15.49 -1.86 3.75
N ARG A 9 -15.75 -2.96 4.43
CA ARG A 9 -14.95 -4.17 4.34
C ARG A 9 -15.48 -5.02 3.19
N LEU A 10 -14.59 -5.36 2.25
CA LEU A 10 -14.90 -6.33 1.21
C LEU A 10 -14.54 -7.75 1.70
N PRO A 11 -15.31 -8.79 1.31
CA PRO A 11 -14.90 -10.16 1.50
C PRO A 11 -13.50 -10.40 0.90
N THR A 12 -12.72 -11.27 1.55
CA THR A 12 -11.31 -11.53 1.18
C THR A 12 -11.18 -12.05 -0.26
N GLU A 13 -12.21 -12.74 -0.75
CA GLU A 13 -12.26 -13.33 -2.09
C GLU A 13 -12.85 -12.40 -3.18
N ASN A 14 -13.16 -11.16 -2.83
CA ASN A 14 -13.81 -10.27 -3.78
C ASN A 14 -12.84 -9.78 -4.86
N ARG A 15 -12.97 -10.36 -6.06
CA ARG A 15 -12.17 -10.04 -7.25
C ARG A 15 -12.53 -8.69 -7.89
N MET A 16 -13.57 -8.02 -7.45
CA MET A 16 -14.12 -6.83 -8.11
C MET A 16 -13.20 -5.59 -8.04
N LYS A 17 -12.37 -5.47 -7.02
CA LYS A 17 -11.48 -4.30 -6.83
C LYS A 17 -9.98 -4.57 -7.08
N GLY A 18 -9.63 -5.75 -7.58
CA GLY A 18 -8.23 -6.15 -7.78
C GLY A 18 -7.50 -6.42 -6.46
N LYS A 19 -6.19 -6.62 -6.53
CA LYS A 19 -5.33 -6.92 -5.39
C LYS A 19 -5.20 -5.71 -4.45
N ARG A 20 -5.08 -5.96 -3.15
CA ARG A 20 -4.95 -4.90 -2.12
C ARG A 20 -3.62 -4.18 -2.25
N LEU A 21 -3.65 -2.86 -2.12
CA LEU A 21 -2.44 -2.02 -2.04
C LEU A 21 -1.94 -1.85 -0.60
N LEU A 22 -2.86 -1.87 0.37
CA LEU A 22 -2.59 -1.75 1.80
C LEU A 22 -3.34 -2.82 2.58
N SER A 23 -2.83 -3.20 3.74
CA SER A 23 -3.59 -3.97 4.71
C SER A 23 -4.74 -3.14 5.30
N THR A 24 -5.69 -3.77 5.97
CA THR A 24 -6.75 -3.05 6.69
C THR A 24 -6.15 -2.22 7.83
N GLU A 25 -5.17 -2.78 8.51
CA GLU A 25 -4.46 -2.17 9.63
C GLU A 25 -3.65 -0.96 9.17
N ASP A 26 -2.87 -1.08 8.09
CA ASP A 26 -2.08 0.04 7.55
C ASP A 26 -2.99 1.16 7.01
N LYS A 27 -4.10 0.80 6.36
CA LYS A 27 -5.11 1.77 5.92
C LYS A 27 -5.71 2.53 7.10
N HIS A 28 -6.06 1.82 8.18
CA HIS A 28 -6.60 2.43 9.38
C HIS A 28 -5.58 3.36 10.05
N ALA A 29 -4.33 2.90 10.20
CA ALA A 29 -3.24 3.70 10.77
C ALA A 29 -2.98 4.98 9.94
N LEU A 30 -3.00 4.86 8.61
CA LEU A 30 -2.84 6.00 7.70
C LEU A 30 -3.98 7.01 7.88
N ILE A 31 -5.23 6.56 7.90
CA ILE A 31 -6.41 7.41 8.11
C ILE A 31 -6.33 8.13 9.46
N ALA A 32 -5.96 7.42 10.53
CA ALA A 32 -5.78 8.00 11.85
C ALA A 32 -4.66 9.05 11.88
N SER A 33 -3.55 8.84 11.18
CA SER A 33 -2.43 9.78 11.10
C SER A 33 -2.81 11.12 10.42
N LEU A 34 -3.89 11.12 9.63
CA LEU A 34 -4.46 12.33 9.01
C LEU A 34 -5.41 13.11 9.92
N GLY A 35 -5.52 12.72 11.20
CA GLY A 35 -6.38 13.39 12.18
C GLY A 35 -7.84 12.97 12.10
N VAL A 36 -8.17 11.87 11.44
CA VAL A 36 -9.53 11.32 11.44
C VAL A 36 -9.82 10.67 12.78
N GLU A 37 -10.89 11.11 13.43
CA GLU A 37 -11.28 10.65 14.78
C GLU A 37 -12.23 9.44 14.75
N HIS A 38 -13.05 9.32 13.69
CA HIS A 38 -14.02 8.24 13.56
C HIS A 38 -13.81 7.45 12.27
N TYR A 39 -13.70 6.14 12.41
CA TYR A 39 -13.54 5.21 11.29
C TYR A 39 -14.73 4.25 11.22
N LEU A 40 -15.60 4.43 10.24
CA LEU A 40 -16.80 3.65 10.03
C LEU A 40 -16.54 2.65 8.90
N CYS A 41 -16.56 1.37 9.21
CA CYS A 41 -16.21 0.32 8.26
C CYS A 41 -17.17 -0.89 8.36
N PRO A 42 -18.45 -0.74 7.97
CA PRO A 42 -19.38 -1.85 7.93
C PRO A 42 -18.96 -2.90 6.88
N ASP A 43 -19.51 -4.10 6.98
CA ASP A 43 -19.35 -5.09 5.94
C ASP A 43 -20.15 -4.69 4.69
N PHE A 44 -19.54 -4.87 3.50
CA PHE A 44 -20.19 -4.47 2.25
C PHE A 44 -21.54 -5.17 2.05
N GLU A 45 -21.67 -6.41 2.51
CA GLU A 45 -22.90 -7.19 2.43
C GLU A 45 -24.08 -6.52 3.16
N GLU A 46 -23.82 -5.77 4.23
CA GLU A 46 -24.85 -5.07 5.00
C GLU A 46 -25.39 -3.84 4.28
N ILE A 47 -24.58 -3.20 3.44
CA ILE A 47 -24.92 -1.93 2.79
C ILE A 47 -25.20 -2.05 1.30
N LYS A 48 -24.80 -3.14 0.63
CA LYS A 48 -24.88 -3.29 -0.84
C LYS A 48 -26.28 -3.20 -1.43
N ALA A 49 -27.31 -3.55 -0.63
CA ALA A 49 -28.69 -3.54 -1.06
C ALA A 49 -29.44 -2.24 -0.73
N MET A 50 -28.81 -1.31 0.03
CA MET A 50 -29.42 -0.04 0.39
C MET A 50 -29.67 0.82 -0.86
N THR A 51 -30.86 1.43 -0.96
CA THR A 51 -31.07 2.47 -1.97
C THR A 51 -30.18 3.69 -1.67
N PRO A 52 -29.93 4.58 -2.65
CA PRO A 52 -29.19 5.82 -2.40
C PRO A 52 -29.77 6.62 -1.22
N GLU A 53 -31.08 6.72 -1.12
CA GLU A 53 -31.78 7.42 -0.05
C GLU A 53 -31.53 6.77 1.30
N GLN A 54 -31.68 5.45 1.41
CA GLN A 54 -31.43 4.70 2.63
C GLN A 54 -30.00 4.86 3.13
N PHE A 55 -29.02 4.82 2.19
CA PHE A 55 -27.62 4.99 2.50
C PHE A 55 -27.34 6.39 3.07
N VAL A 56 -27.79 7.46 2.40
CA VAL A 56 -27.57 8.84 2.81
C VAL A 56 -28.25 9.14 4.15
N LEU A 57 -29.52 8.76 4.29
CA LEU A 57 -30.29 8.97 5.51
C LEU A 57 -29.68 8.19 6.69
N GLY A 58 -29.16 6.98 6.45
CA GLY A 58 -28.47 6.20 7.48
C GLY A 58 -27.23 6.93 7.98
N ILE A 59 -26.34 7.38 7.10
CA ILE A 59 -25.14 8.13 7.50
C ILE A 59 -25.50 9.42 8.26
N ILE A 60 -26.44 10.20 7.75
CA ILE A 60 -26.80 11.48 8.39
C ILE A 60 -27.38 11.24 9.78
N ARG A 61 -28.27 10.26 9.94
CA ARG A 61 -28.93 9.96 11.21
C ARG A 61 -27.95 9.35 12.23
N ASP A 62 -27.22 8.32 11.79
CA ASP A 62 -26.42 7.49 12.71
C ASP A 62 -25.10 8.19 13.11
N CYS A 63 -24.57 9.04 12.21
CA CYS A 63 -23.33 9.81 12.49
C CYS A 63 -23.60 11.29 12.82
N ASN A 64 -24.85 11.76 12.82
CA ASN A 64 -25.18 13.18 12.98
C ASN A 64 -24.34 14.08 12.02
N ALA A 65 -24.18 13.62 10.78
CA ALA A 65 -23.30 14.26 9.82
C ALA A 65 -23.80 15.68 9.46
N ARG A 66 -22.88 16.65 9.44
CA ARG A 66 -23.16 18.04 9.08
C ARG A 66 -22.65 18.39 7.67
N ALA A 67 -21.66 17.65 7.21
CA ALA A 67 -21.14 17.74 5.84
C ALA A 67 -20.72 16.37 5.36
N LEU A 68 -20.89 16.12 4.06
CA LEU A 68 -20.41 14.92 3.37
C LEU A 68 -19.43 15.32 2.29
N LEU A 69 -18.24 14.70 2.30
CA LEU A 69 -17.21 14.92 1.31
C LEU A 69 -17.09 13.66 0.45
N CYS A 70 -17.03 13.83 -0.86
CA CYS A 70 -16.81 12.70 -1.78
C CYS A 70 -16.00 13.13 -3.01
N GLY A 71 -15.39 12.17 -3.70
CA GLY A 71 -14.76 12.41 -5.00
C GLY A 71 -15.80 12.62 -6.10
N GLU A 72 -15.39 13.26 -7.19
CA GLU A 72 -16.28 13.51 -8.36
C GLU A 72 -16.76 12.23 -9.05
N ASN A 73 -16.04 11.13 -8.88
CA ASN A 73 -16.41 9.80 -9.41
C ASN A 73 -17.09 8.89 -8.37
N PHE A 74 -17.53 9.45 -7.24
CA PHE A 74 -18.15 8.67 -6.18
C PHE A 74 -19.50 8.10 -6.62
N THR A 75 -19.69 6.82 -6.32
CA THR A 75 -20.98 6.16 -6.51
C THR A 75 -21.38 5.42 -5.24
N PHE A 76 -22.68 5.38 -4.95
CA PHE A 76 -23.21 4.74 -3.76
C PHE A 76 -24.60 4.14 -3.98
N GLY A 77 -25.06 3.38 -2.99
CA GLY A 77 -26.33 2.68 -3.05
C GLY A 77 -26.33 1.48 -3.99
N ALA A 78 -27.43 0.75 -4.00
CA ALA A 78 -27.59 -0.46 -4.80
C ALA A 78 -27.29 -0.19 -6.28
N LYS A 79 -26.48 -1.09 -6.89
CA LYS A 79 -26.04 -1.00 -8.30
C LYS A 79 -25.30 0.30 -8.64
N ALA A 80 -24.71 0.97 -7.66
CA ALA A 80 -24.01 2.26 -7.83
C ALA A 80 -24.91 3.36 -8.43
N ALA A 81 -26.21 3.37 -8.08
CA ALA A 81 -27.20 4.29 -8.64
C ALA A 81 -27.05 5.72 -8.10
N GLY A 82 -26.37 5.92 -6.96
CA GLY A 82 -26.09 7.23 -6.38
C GLY A 82 -24.91 7.90 -7.06
N THR A 83 -25.01 9.21 -7.30
CA THR A 83 -23.95 10.07 -7.85
C THR A 83 -23.78 11.30 -6.96
N PRO A 84 -22.69 12.09 -7.09
CA PRO A 84 -22.52 13.32 -6.34
C PRO A 84 -23.67 14.32 -6.49
N GLU A 85 -24.30 14.38 -7.67
CA GLU A 85 -25.46 15.22 -7.93
C GLU A 85 -26.68 14.73 -7.13
N LEU A 86 -26.92 13.42 -7.11
CA LEU A 86 -27.99 12.83 -6.30
C LEU A 86 -27.72 13.04 -4.81
N LEU A 87 -26.46 12.91 -4.39
CA LEU A 87 -26.05 13.18 -3.00
C LEU A 87 -26.43 14.60 -2.57
N ARG A 88 -26.09 15.61 -3.40
CA ARG A 88 -26.47 17.00 -3.13
C ARG A 88 -28.00 17.18 -3.02
N LYS A 89 -28.76 16.55 -3.93
CA LYS A 89 -30.24 16.63 -3.91
C LYS A 89 -30.84 16.01 -2.65
N LEU A 90 -30.29 14.91 -2.17
CA LEU A 90 -30.77 14.24 -0.96
C LEU A 90 -30.37 14.99 0.31
N CYS A 91 -29.22 15.62 0.35
CA CYS A 91 -28.69 16.33 1.51
C CYS A 91 -29.29 17.75 1.68
N ALA A 92 -29.62 18.43 0.58
CA ALA A 92 -30.10 19.82 0.59
C ALA A 92 -31.31 20.05 1.52
N PRO A 93 -32.40 19.25 1.49
CA PRO A 93 -33.54 19.46 2.38
C PRO A 93 -33.22 19.14 3.85
N LEU A 94 -32.11 18.47 4.14
CA LEU A 94 -31.67 18.10 5.48
C LEU A 94 -30.64 19.09 6.06
N GLY A 95 -30.29 20.15 5.32
CA GLY A 95 -29.31 21.13 5.73
C GLY A 95 -27.88 20.58 5.85
N VAL A 96 -27.57 19.48 5.16
CA VAL A 96 -26.24 18.86 5.15
C VAL A 96 -25.46 19.33 3.92
N GLU A 97 -24.27 19.88 4.15
CA GLU A 97 -23.39 20.34 3.08
C GLU A 97 -22.78 19.15 2.32
N VAL A 98 -22.63 19.27 0.98
CA VAL A 98 -21.94 18.28 0.16
C VAL A 98 -20.79 18.94 -0.61
N VAL A 99 -19.58 18.49 -0.27
CA VAL A 99 -18.35 18.93 -0.93
C VAL A 99 -17.87 17.83 -1.87
N VAL A 100 -17.79 18.16 -3.16
CA VAL A 100 -17.23 17.25 -4.17
C VAL A 100 -15.80 17.64 -4.47
N VAL A 101 -14.89 16.74 -4.21
CA VAL A 101 -13.45 16.95 -4.34
C VAL A 101 -12.99 16.43 -5.70
N PRO A 102 -12.28 17.23 -6.52
CA PRO A 102 -11.76 16.79 -7.80
C PRO A 102 -10.72 15.68 -7.63
N MET A 103 -10.56 14.83 -8.65
CA MET A 103 -9.56 13.76 -8.63
C MET A 103 -8.15 14.35 -8.63
N ALA A 104 -7.28 13.84 -7.74
CA ALA A 104 -5.87 14.13 -7.81
C ALA A 104 -5.28 13.67 -9.15
N GLN A 105 -4.33 14.41 -9.67
CA GLN A 105 -3.69 14.10 -10.95
C GLN A 105 -2.20 13.84 -10.76
N PHE A 106 -1.70 12.91 -11.56
CA PHE A 106 -0.29 12.63 -11.74
C PHE A 106 -0.03 12.50 -13.24
N GLU A 107 0.91 13.32 -13.78
CA GLU A 107 1.18 13.41 -15.22
C GLU A 107 -0.10 13.66 -16.05
N GLU A 108 -0.88 14.68 -15.65
CA GLU A 108 -2.12 15.12 -16.32
C GLU A 108 -3.22 14.04 -16.42
N LYS A 109 -3.10 12.95 -15.66
CA LYS A 109 -4.08 11.87 -15.62
C LYS A 109 -4.55 11.61 -14.20
N PRO A 110 -5.84 11.29 -14.00
CA PRO A 110 -6.37 11.00 -12.67
C PRO A 110 -5.60 9.87 -11.98
N VAL A 111 -5.29 10.07 -10.71
CA VAL A 111 -4.74 9.01 -9.84
C VAL A 111 -5.82 7.97 -9.60
N SER A 112 -5.46 6.69 -9.73
CA SER A 112 -6.37 5.59 -9.46
C SER A 112 -5.62 4.35 -8.95
N SER A 113 -6.30 3.52 -8.18
CA SER A 113 -5.73 2.24 -7.71
C SER A 113 -5.27 1.35 -8.88
N THR A 114 -5.93 1.41 -10.02
CA THR A 114 -5.52 0.66 -11.23
C THR A 114 -4.18 1.16 -11.74
N ARG A 115 -3.99 2.47 -11.88
CA ARG A 115 -2.70 3.04 -12.32
C ARG A 115 -1.56 2.72 -11.35
N ILE A 116 -1.84 2.80 -10.03
CA ILE A 116 -0.85 2.44 -9.01
C ILE A 116 -0.44 0.96 -9.14
N ARG A 117 -1.41 0.04 -9.33
CA ARG A 117 -1.10 -1.37 -9.54
C ARG A 117 -0.27 -1.59 -10.81
N THR A 118 -0.63 -0.94 -11.91
CA THR A 118 0.14 -1.01 -13.17
C THR A 118 1.58 -0.51 -12.98
N ALA A 119 1.78 0.58 -12.27
CA ALA A 119 3.13 1.08 -11.98
C ALA A 119 3.93 0.09 -11.13
N LEU A 120 3.34 -0.49 -10.09
CA LEU A 120 3.98 -1.54 -9.27
C LEU A 120 4.33 -2.77 -10.11
N GLU A 121 3.41 -3.25 -10.94
CA GLU A 121 3.63 -4.41 -11.84
C GLU A 121 4.71 -4.14 -12.89
N GLY A 122 4.83 -2.91 -13.34
CA GLY A 122 5.90 -2.47 -14.24
C GLY A 122 7.25 -2.27 -13.54
N GLY A 123 7.28 -2.15 -12.22
CA GLY A 123 8.47 -1.81 -11.45
C GLY A 123 8.74 -0.30 -11.37
N ASP A 124 7.80 0.52 -11.81
CA ASP A 124 7.89 1.97 -11.69
C ASP A 124 7.48 2.42 -10.27
N ILE A 125 8.39 2.18 -9.33
CA ILE A 125 8.18 2.49 -7.93
C ILE A 125 8.06 4.01 -7.69
N PRO A 126 8.88 4.87 -8.32
CA PRO A 126 8.73 6.32 -8.16
C PRO A 126 7.33 6.82 -8.56
N ALA A 127 6.79 6.39 -9.70
CA ALA A 127 5.44 6.77 -10.12
C ALA A 127 4.36 6.22 -9.18
N ALA A 128 4.51 4.97 -8.71
CA ALA A 128 3.59 4.38 -7.73
C ALA A 128 3.59 5.19 -6.43
N ASN A 129 4.77 5.55 -5.91
CA ASN A 129 4.94 6.33 -4.68
C ASN A 129 4.37 7.76 -4.83
N ALA A 130 4.62 8.41 -5.98
CA ALA A 130 4.06 9.73 -6.27
C ALA A 130 2.52 9.70 -6.30
N MET A 131 1.92 8.68 -6.92
CA MET A 131 0.46 8.52 -6.94
C MET A 131 -0.11 8.12 -5.57
N LEU A 132 0.62 7.34 -4.78
CA LEU A 132 0.23 7.00 -3.41
C LEU A 132 0.37 8.19 -2.45
N GLY A 133 1.27 9.15 -2.75
CA GLY A 133 1.66 10.23 -1.84
C GLY A 133 2.54 9.74 -0.68
N MET A 134 2.99 8.50 -0.71
CA MET A 134 3.87 7.86 0.28
C MET A 134 4.63 6.70 -0.36
N PRO A 135 5.77 6.27 0.20
CA PRO A 135 6.43 5.07 -0.27
C PRO A 135 5.52 3.84 -0.16
N TYR A 136 5.46 3.06 -1.24
CA TYR A 136 4.84 1.75 -1.16
C TYR A 136 5.61 0.88 -0.17
N ALA A 137 4.90 0.30 0.78
CA ALA A 137 5.50 -0.45 1.87
C ALA A 137 4.79 -1.79 2.09
N ILE A 138 5.53 -2.74 2.63
CA ILE A 138 4.99 -4.00 3.14
C ILE A 138 5.31 -4.12 4.63
N ARG A 139 4.40 -4.79 5.34
CA ARG A 139 4.55 -5.15 6.74
C ARG A 139 4.04 -6.58 6.89
N PHE A 140 4.95 -7.54 6.87
CA PHE A 140 4.62 -8.95 7.03
C PHE A 140 5.55 -9.58 8.05
N GLU A 141 5.09 -10.62 8.71
CA GLU A 141 5.88 -11.34 9.71
C GLU A 141 7.15 -11.94 9.10
N VAL A 142 8.26 -11.79 9.80
CA VAL A 142 9.54 -12.41 9.44
C VAL A 142 9.48 -13.88 9.80
N GLN A 143 9.64 -14.73 8.80
CA GLN A 143 9.62 -16.18 8.92
C GLN A 143 11.00 -16.78 8.71
N HIS A 144 11.19 -18.01 9.20
CA HIS A 144 12.40 -18.75 8.92
C HIS A 144 12.52 -19.07 7.43
N GLY A 145 13.62 -18.64 6.82
CA GLY A 145 13.99 -19.00 5.46
C GLY A 145 14.97 -20.19 5.44
N ALA A 146 15.52 -20.49 4.27
CA ALA A 146 16.52 -21.56 4.12
C ALA A 146 17.88 -21.30 4.83
N GLY A 147 18.04 -20.14 5.49
CA GLY A 147 19.24 -19.79 6.27
C GLY A 147 20.52 -19.52 5.46
N LEU A 148 20.45 -19.63 4.14
CA LEU A 148 21.63 -19.53 3.26
C LEU A 148 22.36 -18.18 3.35
N GLY A 149 21.61 -17.08 3.57
CA GLY A 149 22.19 -15.75 3.74
C GLY A 149 23.10 -15.65 4.97
N HIS A 150 22.75 -16.34 6.04
CA HIS A 150 23.57 -16.36 7.27
C HIS A 150 24.91 -17.07 7.04
N THR A 151 24.92 -18.19 6.30
CA THR A 151 26.13 -18.96 5.95
C THR A 151 27.08 -18.17 5.06
N LEU A 152 26.53 -17.26 4.23
CA LEU A 152 27.29 -16.42 3.31
C LEU A 152 27.66 -15.04 3.90
N GLY A 153 27.43 -14.82 5.20
CA GLY A 153 27.72 -13.56 5.87
C GLY A 153 26.85 -12.37 5.40
N VAL A 154 25.67 -12.66 4.86
CA VAL A 154 24.65 -11.68 4.39
C VAL A 154 23.30 -12.07 4.98
N PRO A 155 23.10 -11.90 6.30
CA PRO A 155 21.83 -12.23 6.91
C PRO A 155 20.70 -11.40 6.28
N THR A 156 19.66 -12.09 5.83
CA THR A 156 18.44 -11.49 5.28
C THR A 156 17.25 -11.87 6.14
N ILE A 157 16.30 -10.96 6.27
CA ILE A 157 14.96 -11.30 6.77
C ILE A 157 14.11 -11.81 5.61
N ASN A 158 13.25 -12.79 5.90
CA ASN A 158 12.33 -13.38 4.93
C ASN A 158 10.91 -13.08 5.34
N GLN A 159 10.17 -12.40 4.47
CA GLN A 159 8.75 -12.12 4.66
C GLN A 159 7.98 -12.79 3.51
N LEU A 160 6.92 -13.55 3.85
CA LEU A 160 6.04 -14.15 2.84
C LEU A 160 5.03 -13.12 2.35
N TYR A 161 4.90 -13.00 1.04
CA TYR A 161 3.94 -12.11 0.42
C TYR A 161 2.54 -12.76 0.48
N PRO A 162 1.56 -12.17 1.18
CA PRO A 162 0.25 -12.78 1.33
C PRO A 162 -0.53 -12.77 0.02
N GLN A 163 -1.36 -13.79 -0.16
CA GLN A 163 -2.29 -13.81 -1.28
C GLN A 163 -3.27 -12.62 -1.23
N GLY A 164 -3.67 -12.14 -2.39
CA GLY A 164 -4.61 -11.01 -2.51
C GLY A 164 -3.98 -9.61 -2.39
N PHE A 165 -2.69 -9.51 -2.08
CA PHE A 165 -1.96 -8.23 -2.13
C PHE A 165 -1.35 -7.96 -3.49
N GLN A 166 -1.25 -6.67 -3.85
CA GLN A 166 -0.57 -6.23 -5.05
C GLN A 166 0.93 -6.39 -4.88
N MET A 167 1.50 -7.25 -5.68
CA MET A 167 2.94 -7.47 -5.70
C MET A 167 3.59 -6.55 -6.75
N PRO A 168 4.68 -5.86 -6.41
CA PRO A 168 5.52 -5.21 -7.40
C PRO A 168 6.16 -6.23 -8.36
N ARG A 169 6.72 -5.76 -9.46
CA ARG A 169 7.48 -6.60 -10.40
C ARG A 169 8.53 -7.42 -9.66
N SER A 170 8.69 -8.70 -10.00
CA SER A 170 9.77 -9.50 -9.42
C SER A 170 11.15 -8.94 -9.77
N GLY A 171 12.04 -8.84 -8.78
CA GLY A 171 13.36 -8.27 -8.97
C GLY A 171 14.02 -7.78 -7.68
N ILE A 172 15.06 -6.97 -7.82
CA ILE A 172 15.83 -6.38 -6.74
C ILE A 172 15.49 -4.89 -6.63
N TYR A 173 15.31 -4.43 -5.39
CA TYR A 173 14.87 -3.08 -5.06
C TYR A 173 15.81 -2.39 -4.09
N ILE A 174 15.92 -1.08 -4.23
CA ILE A 174 16.37 -0.20 -3.16
C ILE A 174 15.19 -0.03 -2.20
N THR A 175 15.45 -0.31 -0.92
CA THR A 175 14.44 -0.24 0.14
C THR A 175 15.01 0.43 1.37
N ARG A 176 14.15 0.79 2.32
CA ARG A 176 14.54 1.05 3.70
C ARG A 176 13.65 0.23 4.63
N THR A 177 14.19 -0.20 5.74
CA THR A 177 13.50 -1.07 6.69
C THR A 177 13.44 -0.40 8.05
N LEU A 178 12.23 -0.33 8.62
CA LEU A 178 12.02 0.19 9.98
C LEU A 178 12.16 -0.96 10.98
N VAL A 179 13.15 -0.86 11.84
CA VAL A 179 13.41 -1.83 12.91
C VAL A 179 13.51 -1.08 14.24
N ASN A 180 12.66 -1.43 15.20
CA ASN A 180 12.66 -0.82 16.53
C ASN A 180 12.68 0.72 16.52
N GLY A 181 11.89 1.33 15.64
CA GLY A 181 11.80 2.78 15.50
C GLY A 181 12.93 3.44 14.70
N THR A 182 13.92 2.67 14.23
CA THR A 182 15.05 3.19 13.45
C THR A 182 14.96 2.72 11.99
N TRP A 183 15.14 3.66 11.05
CA TRP A 183 15.20 3.36 9.63
C TRP A 183 16.61 2.96 9.19
N TYR A 184 16.70 1.80 8.55
CA TYR A 184 17.94 1.28 7.96
C TYR A 184 17.81 1.26 6.44
N PRO A 185 18.82 1.74 5.70
CA PRO A 185 18.94 1.45 4.28
C PRO A 185 18.97 -0.06 4.06
N SER A 186 18.25 -0.55 3.06
CA SER A 186 18.19 -1.99 2.79
C SER A 186 18.05 -2.27 1.29
N ALA A 187 18.21 -3.53 0.93
CA ALA A 187 17.92 -4.02 -0.40
C ALA A 187 17.03 -5.26 -0.31
N THR A 188 15.98 -5.29 -1.11
CA THR A 188 14.98 -6.35 -1.08
C THR A 188 14.94 -7.09 -2.42
N GLY A 189 15.10 -8.39 -2.36
CA GLY A 189 14.79 -9.31 -3.46
C GLY A 189 13.34 -9.79 -3.34
N LEU A 190 12.57 -9.59 -4.41
CA LEU A 190 11.18 -10.03 -4.50
C LEU A 190 11.04 -11.07 -5.61
N GLY A 191 10.52 -12.25 -5.29
CA GLY A 191 10.31 -13.28 -6.29
C GLY A 191 9.74 -14.59 -5.75
N SER A 192 9.28 -15.45 -6.67
CA SER A 192 8.91 -16.83 -6.33
C SER A 192 10.15 -17.71 -6.23
N ARG A 193 10.25 -18.51 -5.17
CA ARG A 193 11.22 -19.60 -5.10
C ARG A 193 10.53 -20.90 -5.57
N PRO A 194 10.95 -21.51 -6.67
CA PRO A 194 10.61 -22.90 -6.94
C PRO A 194 11.49 -23.78 -6.03
N THR A 195 10.98 -24.20 -4.90
CA THR A 195 11.55 -25.32 -4.12
C THR A 195 10.90 -26.62 -4.57
N VAL A 196 11.67 -27.69 -4.62
CA VAL A 196 11.31 -28.99 -5.19
C VAL A 196 10.08 -29.64 -4.51
N ASN A 197 9.64 -29.13 -3.36
CA ASN A 197 8.53 -29.65 -2.56
C ASN A 197 7.54 -28.58 -2.06
N ASP A 198 7.57 -27.35 -2.55
CA ASP A 198 6.72 -26.27 -2.05
C ASP A 198 5.89 -25.65 -3.18
N ASP A 199 4.68 -25.22 -2.86
CA ASP A 199 3.77 -24.56 -3.78
C ASP A 199 4.49 -23.45 -4.55
N ALA A 200 4.58 -23.57 -5.86
CA ALA A 200 5.17 -22.57 -6.79
C ALA A 200 4.48 -21.18 -6.71
N THR A 201 3.46 -21.05 -5.87
CA THR A 201 2.68 -19.84 -5.64
C THR A 201 3.23 -18.95 -4.51
N LYS A 202 4.18 -19.44 -3.69
CA LYS A 202 4.74 -18.65 -2.60
C LYS A 202 5.76 -17.64 -3.10
N VAL A 203 5.47 -16.37 -2.86
CA VAL A 203 6.38 -15.25 -3.15
C VAL A 203 7.06 -14.82 -1.86
N THR A 204 8.37 -14.66 -1.90
CA THR A 204 9.17 -14.21 -0.76
C THR A 204 9.77 -12.83 -1.02
N CYS A 205 9.83 -12.04 0.04
CA CYS A 205 10.63 -10.83 0.14
C CYS A 205 11.85 -11.15 1.00
N GLU A 206 13.04 -11.12 0.42
CA GLU A 206 14.30 -11.28 1.12
C GLU A 206 14.97 -9.93 1.25
N THR A 207 15.02 -9.40 2.46
CA THR A 207 15.58 -8.07 2.70
C THR A 207 16.90 -8.16 3.44
N PHE A 208 17.95 -7.64 2.82
CA PHE A 208 19.27 -7.42 3.43
C PHE A 208 19.33 -6.04 4.06
N ILE A 209 19.72 -5.97 5.33
CA ILE A 209 19.82 -4.74 6.12
C ILE A 209 21.28 -4.54 6.53
N PRO A 210 22.08 -3.74 5.80
CA PRO A 210 23.47 -3.48 6.13
C PRO A 210 23.63 -2.85 7.52
N GLY A 211 24.56 -3.37 8.30
CA GLY A 211 24.89 -2.82 9.62
C GLY A 211 23.88 -3.16 10.72
N PHE A 212 22.83 -3.90 10.42
CA PHE A 212 21.94 -4.44 11.43
C PHE A 212 22.40 -5.85 11.84
N SER A 213 22.44 -6.09 13.14
CA SER A 213 22.64 -7.40 13.75
C SER A 213 21.61 -7.59 14.84
N GLY A 214 20.81 -8.64 14.75
CA GLY A 214 19.76 -8.94 15.71
C GLY A 214 18.79 -9.97 15.16
N ASP A 215 17.94 -10.48 16.04
CA ASP A 215 16.87 -11.40 15.67
C ASP A 215 15.58 -10.62 15.42
N LEU A 216 14.95 -10.88 14.28
CA LEU A 216 13.66 -10.28 13.88
C LEU A 216 12.58 -11.31 13.61
N TYR A 217 12.80 -12.60 13.91
CA TYR A 217 11.80 -13.62 13.75
C TYR A 217 10.53 -13.32 14.55
N GLY A 218 9.36 -13.53 13.94
CA GLY A 218 8.08 -13.25 14.57
C GLY A 218 7.72 -11.77 14.70
N THR A 219 8.61 -10.85 14.22
CA THR A 219 8.28 -9.41 14.13
C THR A 219 7.80 -9.07 12.71
N ASP A 220 7.22 -7.89 12.55
CA ASP A 220 6.66 -7.39 11.29
C ASP A 220 7.28 -6.06 10.84
N PRO A 221 8.59 -6.00 10.58
CA PRO A 221 9.25 -4.77 10.17
C PRO A 221 8.65 -4.22 8.88
N VAL A 222 8.54 -2.88 8.82
CA VAL A 222 8.07 -2.19 7.62
C VAL A 222 9.23 -2.11 6.62
N VAL A 223 8.98 -2.53 5.38
CA VAL A 223 9.94 -2.40 4.28
C VAL A 223 9.34 -1.48 3.22
N GLU A 224 9.92 -0.30 3.03
CA GLU A 224 9.52 0.67 2.02
C GLU A 224 10.32 0.50 0.74
N PHE A 225 9.63 0.54 -0.39
CA PHE A 225 10.22 0.43 -1.73
C PHE A 225 10.46 1.81 -2.33
N HIS A 226 11.69 2.05 -2.81
CA HIS A 226 12.09 3.33 -3.38
C HIS A 226 12.43 3.25 -4.87
N ALA A 227 13.14 2.22 -5.31
CA ALA A 227 13.50 2.04 -6.71
C ALA A 227 13.63 0.56 -7.09
N TYR A 228 13.26 0.23 -8.32
CA TYR A 228 13.56 -1.03 -8.95
C TYR A 228 14.96 -0.98 -9.57
N LEU A 229 15.78 -1.99 -9.31
CA LEU A 229 17.17 -2.02 -9.82
C LEU A 229 17.33 -2.96 -11.00
N SER A 230 16.87 -4.19 -10.86
CA SER A 230 17.09 -5.22 -11.88
C SER A 230 16.17 -6.42 -11.69
N PRO A 231 15.95 -7.22 -12.75
CA PRO A 231 15.31 -8.52 -12.59
C PRO A 231 16.07 -9.41 -11.63
N SER A 232 15.36 -10.26 -10.88
CA SER A 232 16.01 -11.34 -10.13
C SER A 232 16.61 -12.34 -11.14
N LYS A 233 17.91 -12.61 -11.01
CA LYS A 233 18.55 -13.65 -11.80
C LYS A 233 18.31 -15.00 -11.11
N LYS A 234 17.87 -16.00 -11.87
CA LYS A 234 17.91 -17.40 -11.42
C LYS A 234 19.36 -17.85 -11.44
N PHE A 235 19.84 -18.36 -10.34
CA PHE A 235 21.17 -18.96 -10.26
C PHE A 235 21.00 -20.44 -9.91
N ASP A 236 21.44 -21.30 -10.79
CA ASP A 236 21.36 -22.76 -10.63
C ASP A 236 22.50 -23.32 -9.77
N THR A 237 23.49 -22.48 -9.42
CA THR A 237 24.68 -22.85 -8.64
C THR A 237 24.83 -21.98 -7.38
N LEU A 238 25.58 -22.49 -6.38
CA LEU A 238 25.93 -21.75 -5.17
C LEU A 238 26.70 -20.46 -5.49
N ASP A 239 27.66 -20.52 -6.42
CA ASP A 239 28.45 -19.37 -6.86
C ASP A 239 27.58 -18.28 -7.51
N GLY A 240 26.54 -18.68 -8.26
CA GLY A 240 25.57 -17.76 -8.82
C GLY A 240 24.72 -17.05 -7.76
N ARG A 241 24.35 -17.75 -6.66
CA ARG A 241 23.61 -17.15 -5.53
C ARG A 241 24.44 -16.11 -4.79
N ASP A 242 25.74 -16.34 -4.65
CA ASP A 242 26.69 -15.36 -4.11
C ASP A 242 26.68 -14.06 -4.92
N ALA A 243 26.67 -14.16 -6.25
CA ALA A 243 26.57 -12.99 -7.14
C ALA A 243 25.25 -12.19 -6.93
N GLY A 244 24.13 -12.86 -6.67
CA GLY A 244 22.85 -12.23 -6.34
C GLY A 244 22.89 -11.46 -5.01
N LEU A 245 23.47 -12.05 -3.97
CA LEU A 245 23.67 -11.43 -2.68
C LEU A 245 24.66 -10.26 -2.74
N HIS A 246 25.74 -10.37 -3.53
CA HIS A 246 26.65 -9.26 -3.80
C HIS A 246 25.96 -8.10 -4.53
N GLN A 247 25.01 -8.39 -5.44
CA GLN A 247 24.20 -7.38 -6.10
C GLN A 247 23.29 -6.64 -5.11
N GLN A 248 22.66 -7.35 -4.17
CA GLN A 248 21.89 -6.72 -3.09
C GLN A 248 22.76 -5.85 -2.18
N ARG A 249 23.96 -6.31 -1.81
CA ARG A 249 24.94 -5.51 -1.05
C ARG A 249 25.33 -4.23 -1.77
N ARG A 250 25.61 -4.33 -3.07
CA ARG A 250 25.96 -3.17 -3.89
C ARG A 250 24.79 -2.21 -4.01
N ALA A 251 23.58 -2.72 -4.22
CA ALA A 251 22.35 -1.96 -4.27
C ALA A 251 22.09 -1.19 -2.97
N ALA A 252 22.19 -1.86 -1.82
CA ALA A 252 22.02 -1.22 -0.52
C ALA A 252 23.05 -0.10 -0.29
N ARG A 253 24.31 -0.28 -0.72
CA ARG A 253 25.35 0.77 -0.64
C ARG A 253 25.06 1.94 -1.56
N THR A 254 24.63 1.70 -2.80
CA THR A 254 24.27 2.75 -3.77
C THR A 254 23.01 3.49 -3.34
N GLY A 255 22.02 2.78 -2.80
CA GLY A 255 20.77 3.34 -2.30
C GLY A 255 20.95 4.31 -1.13
N ILE A 256 22.00 4.10 -0.29
CA ILE A 256 22.35 5.03 0.79
C ILE A 256 22.62 6.45 0.24
N PHE A 257 23.20 6.58 -0.94
CA PHE A 257 23.48 7.87 -1.55
C PHE A 257 22.23 8.51 -2.17
N GLN A 258 21.37 7.73 -2.82
CA GLN A 258 20.18 8.26 -3.51
C GLN A 258 19.03 8.62 -2.55
N VAL A 259 18.81 7.87 -1.48
CA VAL A 259 17.75 8.16 -0.48
C VAL A 259 18.07 9.41 0.33
N LYS A 260 19.33 9.79 0.50
CA LYS A 260 19.72 11.06 1.16
C LYS A 260 19.37 12.30 0.33
N GLU A 261 19.33 12.19 -1.00
CA GLU A 261 19.03 13.33 -1.89
C GLU A 261 17.52 13.52 -2.14
N GLN A 262 16.69 12.48 -1.98
CA GLN A 262 15.25 12.54 -2.21
C GLN A 262 14.40 12.85 -0.95
N GLY A 263 15.03 13.09 0.18
CA GLY A 263 14.39 13.28 1.50
C GLY A 263 13.75 14.66 1.74
N ALA A 264 13.73 15.57 0.76
CA ALA A 264 13.03 16.83 0.87
C ALA A 264 11.92 16.89 -0.19
N CYS A 265 10.67 16.88 0.27
CA CYS A 265 9.54 17.28 -0.58
C CYS A 265 9.80 18.72 -1.03
N PRO A 266 9.94 19.04 -2.33
CA PRO A 266 10.00 20.41 -2.77
C PRO A 266 8.61 21.01 -2.57
N ASP A 267 8.57 22.16 -1.94
CA ASP A 267 7.40 23.00 -1.76
C ASP A 267 6.35 22.51 -0.75
N GLY A 268 6.45 23.00 0.48
CA GLY A 268 5.53 23.02 1.62
C GLY A 268 4.01 22.90 1.42
N GLN A 269 3.58 22.25 0.35
CA GLN A 269 2.20 21.87 0.11
C GLN A 269 1.93 20.54 0.83
N ALA A 270 0.82 20.50 1.58
CA ALA A 270 0.31 19.28 2.17
C ALA A 270 0.33 18.17 1.11
N PRO A 271 0.89 16.99 1.44
CA PRO A 271 1.04 15.92 0.47
C PRO A 271 -0.32 15.57 -0.16
N CYS A 272 -0.29 15.09 -1.40
CA CYS A 272 -1.46 14.60 -2.15
C CYS A 272 -2.25 13.48 -1.44
N PHE A 273 -1.96 13.25 -0.18
CA PHE A 273 -2.53 12.26 0.73
C PHE A 273 -4.06 12.28 0.81
N PHE A 274 -4.66 13.48 0.84
CA PHE A 274 -6.12 13.60 0.90
C PHE A 274 -6.81 12.98 -0.31
N TYR A 275 -6.15 13.03 -1.46
CA TYR A 275 -6.73 12.53 -2.71
C TYR A 275 -6.48 11.04 -2.92
N ALA A 276 -5.33 10.53 -2.52
CA ALA A 276 -5.04 9.10 -2.59
C ALA A 276 -5.94 8.28 -1.66
N LEU A 277 -6.34 8.85 -0.52
CA LEU A 277 -7.24 8.19 0.42
C LEU A 277 -8.65 8.01 -0.16
N LEU A 278 -9.17 8.99 -0.91
CA LEU A 278 -10.46 8.89 -1.60
C LEU A 278 -10.45 7.88 -2.75
N VAL A 279 -9.28 7.60 -3.34
CA VAL A 279 -9.11 6.59 -4.40
C VAL A 279 -8.95 5.18 -3.82
N LEU A 280 -8.51 5.06 -2.57
CA LEU A 280 -8.37 3.77 -1.88
C LEU A 280 -9.67 3.34 -1.16
N LEU A 281 -10.65 4.21 -1.05
CA LEU A 281 -11.99 3.96 -0.55
C LEU A 281 -12.89 3.45 -1.67
#